data_a39eae404cb7f1fdb49bb9b93ab8e29d
#
_entry.id   a39eae404cb7f1fdb49bb9b93ab8e29d
#
_cell.length_a   1.000
_cell.length_b   1.000
_cell.length_c   1.000
_cell.angle_alpha   90.00
_cell.angle_beta   90.00
_cell.angle_gamma   90.00
#
_symmetry.space_group_name_H-M   'P 1'
#
loop_
_entity.id
_entity.type
_entity.pdbx_description
1 polymer ?
#
loop_
_entity_poly.entity_id
_entity_poly.type
_entity_poly.pdbx_seq_one_letter_code
_entity_poly.pdbx_strand_id
1 'polypeptide(L)'
;GALPYSGIIIAHSNESEWLSFRSNKNNEAFLDRICVIQVPYCLRVSEERKIYEKLLASSEVDKAPCAPGTLDMLAQFSVLTRLKEHENSSLISKMRVYDGDSLKDTDPHAKTIQEYRDAAGINEGMDGTSTRFAYKVLSETFNFDTTEVAADPVHLMYVLEQSIRREQYPEETEDRYNEFIKEELAPRYAEFIGNEVQKAYLESYHDFGQNLFD
;
A
#
# COMPACT_ATOMS: atom_id res chain seq x y z
N GLY A 1 -37.55 -3.55 -32.13
CA GLY A 1 -36.70 -4.55 -32.73
C GLY A 1 -35.36 -4.65 -31.96
N ALA A 2 -34.89 -5.87 -31.72
CA ALA A 2 -33.58 -6.09 -31.13
C ALA A 2 -32.52 -5.86 -32.23
N LEU A 3 -31.51 -5.02 -31.91
CA LEU A 3 -30.33 -4.87 -32.75
C LEU A 3 -29.28 -5.89 -32.30
N PRO A 4 -28.77 -6.76 -33.24
CA PRO A 4 -27.71 -7.67 -32.88
C PRO A 4 -26.42 -6.86 -32.57
N TYR A 5 -25.84 -7.10 -31.41
CA TYR A 5 -24.55 -6.53 -31.03
C TYR A 5 -23.46 -7.60 -31.20
N SER A 6 -22.44 -7.28 -32.00
CA SER A 6 -21.26 -8.12 -32.18
C SER A 6 -20.07 -7.41 -31.56
N GLY A 7 -19.66 -7.83 -30.38
CA GLY A 7 -18.56 -7.20 -29.65
C GLY A 7 -18.25 -7.92 -28.33
N ILE A 8 -17.15 -7.53 -27.70
CA ILE A 8 -16.75 -8.00 -26.37
C ILE A 8 -17.26 -6.97 -25.33
N ILE A 9 -17.95 -7.48 -24.32
CA ILE A 9 -18.43 -6.67 -23.20
C ILE A 9 -17.53 -6.95 -22.00
N ILE A 10 -16.87 -5.91 -21.48
CA ILE A 10 -16.11 -5.95 -20.25
C ILE A 10 -16.86 -5.11 -19.23
N ALA A 11 -17.22 -5.70 -18.10
CA ALA A 11 -17.88 -5.03 -17.00
C ALA A 11 -17.06 -5.22 -15.71
N HIS A 12 -17.23 -4.31 -14.76
CA HIS A 12 -16.64 -4.43 -13.43
C HIS A 12 -17.73 -4.22 -12.37
N SER A 13 -17.52 -4.83 -11.22
CA SER A 13 -18.43 -4.78 -10.09
C SER A 13 -17.62 -4.96 -8.80
N ASN A 14 -18.13 -4.47 -7.68
CA ASN A 14 -17.61 -4.86 -6.38
C ASN A 14 -18.12 -6.26 -5.99
N GLU A 15 -17.53 -6.85 -4.97
CA GLU A 15 -17.84 -8.21 -4.56
C GLU A 15 -19.30 -8.34 -4.05
N SER A 16 -19.80 -7.38 -3.28
CA SER A 16 -21.15 -7.41 -2.75
C SER A 16 -22.22 -7.35 -3.84
N GLU A 17 -22.01 -6.53 -4.86
CA GLU A 17 -22.89 -6.45 -6.03
C GLU A 17 -22.82 -7.75 -6.85
N TRP A 18 -21.62 -8.30 -7.03
CA TRP A 18 -21.43 -9.58 -7.71
C TRP A 18 -22.16 -10.72 -6.98
N LEU A 19 -22.02 -10.82 -5.66
CA LEU A 19 -22.70 -11.83 -4.85
C LEU A 19 -24.23 -11.68 -4.94
N SER A 20 -24.73 -10.45 -4.89
CA SER A 20 -26.16 -10.15 -5.09
C SER A 20 -26.64 -10.57 -6.48
N PHE A 21 -25.89 -10.26 -7.53
CA PHE A 21 -26.19 -10.67 -8.90
C PHE A 21 -26.19 -12.19 -9.05
N ARG A 22 -25.19 -12.86 -8.49
CA ARG A 22 -25.03 -14.33 -8.54
C ARG A 22 -26.14 -15.07 -7.79
N SER A 23 -26.62 -14.53 -6.70
CA SER A 23 -27.67 -15.15 -5.87
C SER A 23 -29.07 -15.04 -6.50
N ASN A 24 -29.26 -14.20 -7.49
CA ASN A 24 -30.54 -14.01 -8.16
C ASN A 24 -30.76 -15.09 -9.24
N LYS A 25 -31.74 -15.96 -9.02
CA LYS A 25 -32.10 -17.06 -9.94
C LYS A 25 -32.38 -16.60 -11.37
N ASN A 26 -32.87 -15.38 -11.56
CA ASN A 26 -33.15 -14.85 -12.91
C ASN A 26 -31.87 -14.62 -13.74
N ASN A 27 -30.71 -14.62 -13.10
CA ASN A 27 -29.42 -14.37 -13.75
C ASN A 27 -28.68 -15.66 -14.17
N GLU A 28 -29.22 -16.83 -13.88
CA GLU A 28 -28.59 -18.12 -14.13
C GLU A 28 -28.11 -18.27 -15.59
N ALA A 29 -28.94 -17.87 -16.54
CA ALA A 29 -28.59 -17.93 -17.98
C ALA A 29 -27.45 -16.97 -18.38
N PHE A 30 -27.20 -15.92 -17.60
CA PHE A 30 -26.06 -15.02 -17.80
C PHE A 30 -24.79 -15.57 -17.16
N LEU A 31 -24.92 -16.18 -15.96
CA LEU A 31 -23.78 -16.73 -15.23
C LEU A 31 -23.01 -17.78 -16.03
N ASP A 32 -23.72 -18.61 -16.80
CA ASP A 32 -23.11 -19.61 -17.67
C ASP A 32 -22.28 -19.02 -18.84
N ARG A 33 -22.46 -17.73 -19.12
CA ARG A 33 -21.82 -17.05 -20.26
C ARG A 33 -20.79 -16.01 -19.84
N ILE A 34 -20.64 -15.75 -18.54
CA ILE A 34 -19.71 -14.75 -17.99
C ILE A 34 -18.43 -15.42 -17.55
N CYS A 35 -17.31 -14.90 -18.03
CA CYS A 35 -15.99 -15.23 -17.49
C CYS A 35 -15.67 -14.25 -16.35
N VAL A 36 -15.64 -14.75 -15.11
CA VAL A 36 -15.34 -13.92 -13.92
C VAL A 36 -13.85 -13.92 -13.68
N ILE A 37 -13.29 -12.72 -13.60
CA ILE A 37 -11.88 -12.50 -13.25
C ILE A 37 -11.83 -11.68 -11.96
N GLN A 38 -11.25 -12.26 -10.93
CA GLN A 38 -10.97 -11.54 -9.69
C GLN A 38 -9.71 -10.69 -9.87
N VAL A 39 -9.81 -9.41 -9.52
CA VAL A 39 -8.69 -8.45 -9.60
C VAL A 39 -8.28 -8.06 -8.18
N PRO A 40 -7.13 -8.52 -7.70
CA PRO A 40 -6.63 -8.16 -6.38
C PRO A 40 -6.18 -6.71 -6.33
N TYR A 41 -6.05 -6.16 -5.12
CA TYR A 41 -5.32 -4.91 -4.89
C TYR A 41 -3.86 -5.02 -5.32
N CYS A 42 -3.23 -3.89 -5.55
CA CYS A 42 -1.80 -3.83 -5.82
C CYS A 42 -1.01 -4.39 -4.63
N LEU A 43 -0.05 -5.28 -4.91
CA LEU A 43 0.82 -5.93 -3.93
C LEU A 43 2.29 -5.50 -4.04
N ARG A 44 2.56 -4.50 -4.87
CA ARG A 44 3.90 -3.94 -5.09
C ARG A 44 3.95 -2.53 -4.53
N VAL A 45 4.86 -2.30 -3.61
CA VAL A 45 5.03 -0.99 -2.94
C VAL A 45 5.36 0.10 -3.96
N SER A 46 6.29 -0.18 -4.87
CA SER A 46 6.69 0.76 -5.92
C SER A 46 5.54 1.16 -6.86
N GLU A 47 4.63 0.25 -7.17
CA GLU A 47 3.47 0.54 -8.02
C GLU A 47 2.35 1.25 -7.24
N GLU A 48 2.09 0.85 -5.99
CA GLU A 48 1.12 1.51 -5.12
C GLU A 48 1.52 2.97 -4.85
N ARG A 49 2.80 3.24 -4.63
CA ARG A 49 3.34 4.59 -4.52
C ARG A 49 3.03 5.45 -5.75
N LYS A 50 3.21 4.92 -6.96
CA LYS A 50 2.88 5.63 -8.21
C LYS A 50 1.40 5.98 -8.32
N ILE A 51 0.52 5.14 -7.76
CA ILE A 51 -0.92 5.45 -7.69
C ILE A 51 -1.13 6.70 -6.83
N TYR A 52 -0.47 6.79 -5.68
CA TYR A 52 -0.57 7.97 -4.80
C TYR A 52 0.02 9.23 -5.44
N GLU A 53 1.17 9.13 -6.07
CA GLU A 53 1.77 10.23 -6.83
C GLU A 53 0.81 10.76 -7.90
N LYS A 54 0.17 9.86 -8.66
CA LYS A 54 -0.82 10.23 -9.66
C LYS A 54 -2.07 10.90 -9.07
N LEU A 55 -2.55 10.41 -7.92
CA LEU A 55 -3.69 10.99 -7.23
C LEU A 55 -3.36 12.39 -6.71
N LEU A 56 -2.18 12.59 -6.12
CA LEU A 56 -1.71 13.89 -5.67
C LEU A 56 -1.59 14.87 -6.82
N ALA A 57 -0.95 14.49 -7.94
CA ALA A 57 -0.78 15.31 -9.12
C ALA A 57 -2.11 15.80 -9.74
N SER A 58 -3.22 15.14 -9.44
CA SER A 58 -4.57 15.54 -9.86
C SER A 58 -5.36 16.29 -8.78
N SER A 59 -4.75 16.60 -7.64
CA SER A 59 -5.40 17.20 -6.47
C SER A 59 -4.93 18.65 -6.23
N GLU A 60 -5.61 19.36 -5.32
CA GLU A 60 -5.23 20.72 -4.92
C GLU A 60 -3.92 20.77 -4.11
N VAL A 61 -3.48 19.65 -3.56
CA VAL A 61 -2.24 19.52 -2.79
C VAL A 61 -1.01 19.10 -3.62
N ASP A 62 -1.11 19.11 -4.95
CA ASP A 62 -0.01 18.72 -5.86
C ASP A 62 1.32 19.46 -5.56
N LYS A 63 1.23 20.73 -5.17
CA LYS A 63 2.39 21.57 -4.86
C LYS A 63 2.75 21.65 -3.39
N ALA A 64 1.99 20.98 -2.52
CA ALA A 64 2.25 21.00 -1.10
C ALA A 64 3.50 20.18 -0.77
N PRO A 65 4.32 20.61 0.20
CA PRO A 65 5.50 19.85 0.63
C PRO A 65 5.11 18.46 1.12
N CYS A 66 5.83 17.45 0.63
CA CYS A 66 5.70 16.07 1.06
C CYS A 66 7.08 15.53 1.42
N ALA A 67 7.31 15.25 2.68
CA ALA A 67 8.60 14.78 3.16
C ALA A 67 8.96 13.41 2.55
N PRO A 68 10.24 13.16 2.27
CA PRO A 68 10.71 11.87 1.78
C PRO A 68 10.25 10.71 2.68
N GLY A 69 9.87 9.61 2.06
CA GLY A 69 9.40 8.42 2.77
C GLY A 69 7.91 8.40 3.10
N THR A 70 7.18 9.52 3.02
CA THR A 70 5.74 9.57 3.36
C THR A 70 4.91 8.64 2.47
N LEU A 71 5.04 8.76 1.16
CA LEU A 71 4.28 7.93 0.20
C LEU A 71 4.74 6.47 0.23
N ASP A 72 6.04 6.24 0.42
CA ASP A 72 6.60 4.89 0.53
C ASP A 72 6.05 4.18 1.78
N MET A 73 5.99 4.87 2.91
CA MET A 73 5.44 4.34 4.16
C MET A 73 3.96 3.98 4.02
N LEU A 74 3.16 4.86 3.42
CA LEU A 74 1.74 4.59 3.17
C LEU A 74 1.55 3.39 2.22
N ALA A 75 2.38 3.29 1.17
CA ALA A 75 2.35 2.17 0.24
C ALA A 75 2.75 0.85 0.93
N GLN A 76 3.79 0.86 1.76
CA GLN A 76 4.18 -0.30 2.57
C GLN A 76 3.05 -0.74 3.50
N PHE A 77 2.44 0.20 4.24
CA PHE A 77 1.29 -0.10 5.09
C PHE A 77 0.17 -0.76 4.29
N SER A 78 -0.25 -0.15 3.19
CA SER A 78 -1.34 -0.68 2.36
C SER A 78 -1.05 -2.09 1.84
N VAL A 79 0.18 -2.33 1.36
CA VAL A 79 0.58 -3.66 0.88
C VAL A 79 0.62 -4.67 2.01
N LEU A 80 1.17 -4.33 3.19
CA LEU A 80 1.20 -5.22 4.36
C LEU A 80 -0.21 -5.66 4.77
N THR A 81 -1.19 -4.75 4.74
CA THR A 81 -2.58 -5.09 5.09
C THR A 81 -3.22 -6.07 4.10
N ARG A 82 -2.74 -6.14 2.85
CA ARG A 82 -3.27 -6.96 1.76
C ARG A 82 -2.61 -8.33 1.63
N LEU A 83 -1.40 -8.47 2.16
CA LEU A 83 -0.66 -9.72 2.10
C LEU A 83 -1.19 -10.73 3.12
N LYS A 84 -1.32 -11.98 2.70
CA LYS A 84 -1.58 -13.11 3.59
C LYS A 84 -0.28 -13.57 4.23
N GLU A 85 -0.36 -14.00 5.47
CA GLU A 85 0.78 -14.55 6.20
C GLU A 85 1.30 -15.84 5.56
N HIS A 86 2.55 -16.15 5.81
CA HIS A 86 3.19 -17.36 5.37
C HIS A 86 3.90 -18.00 6.58
N GLU A 87 3.70 -19.31 6.79
CA GLU A 87 4.16 -20.01 7.99
C GLU A 87 5.66 -19.87 8.27
N ASN A 88 6.48 -19.78 7.24
CA ASN A 88 7.93 -19.83 7.33
C ASN A 88 8.63 -18.57 6.79
N SER A 89 7.93 -17.47 6.62
CA SER A 89 8.52 -16.24 6.09
C SER A 89 7.79 -15.01 6.62
N SER A 90 8.54 -13.93 6.88
CA SER A 90 7.95 -12.68 7.35
C SER A 90 7.14 -11.98 6.25
N LEU A 91 6.12 -11.21 6.65
CA LEU A 91 5.36 -10.37 5.72
C LEU A 91 6.24 -9.33 5.02
N ILE A 92 7.26 -8.84 5.71
CA ILE A 92 8.23 -7.90 5.17
C ILE A 92 9.05 -8.52 4.04
N SER A 93 9.57 -9.73 4.24
CA SER A 93 10.30 -10.45 3.19
C SER A 93 9.39 -10.71 2.00
N LYS A 94 8.15 -11.11 2.26
CA LYS A 94 7.13 -11.31 1.24
C LYS A 94 6.86 -10.01 0.46
N MET A 95 6.62 -8.89 1.14
CA MET A 95 6.41 -7.57 0.54
C MET A 95 7.59 -7.17 -0.38
N ARG A 96 8.82 -7.31 0.11
CA ARG A 96 10.02 -6.99 -0.65
C ARG A 96 10.20 -7.86 -1.89
N VAL A 97 9.93 -9.16 -1.78
CA VAL A 97 9.97 -10.07 -2.93
C VAL A 97 8.91 -9.71 -3.97
N TYR A 98 7.70 -9.35 -3.55
CA TYR A 98 6.66 -8.87 -4.46
C TYR A 98 7.05 -7.58 -5.17
N ASP A 99 7.79 -6.70 -4.50
CA ASP A 99 8.29 -5.45 -5.09
C ASP A 99 9.48 -5.64 -6.04
N GLY A 100 10.06 -6.83 -6.04
CA GLY A 100 11.12 -7.24 -6.98
C GLY A 100 12.48 -7.44 -6.35
N ASP A 101 12.61 -7.36 -5.03
CA ASP A 101 13.88 -7.61 -4.33
C ASP A 101 14.25 -9.10 -4.41
N SER A 102 15.54 -9.35 -4.60
CA SER A 102 16.13 -10.68 -4.43
C SER A 102 16.66 -10.83 -3.01
N LEU A 103 15.99 -11.61 -2.18
CA LEU A 103 16.38 -11.82 -0.79
C LEU A 103 17.14 -13.14 -0.56
N LYS A 104 17.56 -13.84 -1.63
CA LYS A 104 18.19 -15.17 -1.53
C LYS A 104 19.42 -15.22 -0.63
N ASP A 105 20.21 -14.14 -0.62
CA ASP A 105 21.48 -14.07 0.12
C ASP A 105 21.31 -13.43 1.51
N THR A 106 20.19 -12.73 1.75
CA THR A 106 19.96 -11.95 2.99
C THR A 106 18.93 -12.56 3.91
N ASP A 107 17.95 -13.29 3.35
CA ASP A 107 16.92 -13.97 4.12
C ASP A 107 16.69 -15.39 3.60
N PRO A 108 17.22 -16.42 4.30
CA PRO A 108 17.07 -17.81 3.89
C PRO A 108 15.62 -18.32 3.97
N HIS A 109 14.73 -17.59 4.64
CA HIS A 109 13.30 -17.93 4.73
C HIS A 109 12.45 -17.27 3.65
N ALA A 110 13.00 -16.32 2.90
CA ALA A 110 12.30 -15.72 1.77
C ALA A 110 12.02 -16.75 0.68
N LYS A 111 10.79 -16.71 0.17
CA LYS A 111 10.31 -17.58 -0.91
C LYS A 111 10.24 -16.82 -2.22
N THR A 112 10.03 -17.52 -3.31
CA THR A 112 9.73 -16.91 -4.61
C THR A 112 8.30 -16.37 -4.64
N ILE A 113 8.01 -15.45 -5.56
CA ILE A 113 6.66 -14.92 -5.78
C ILE A 113 5.66 -16.07 -6.05
N GLN A 114 6.10 -17.09 -6.80
CA GLN A 114 5.24 -18.22 -7.12
C GLN A 114 4.89 -19.04 -5.89
N GLU A 115 5.86 -19.35 -5.04
CA GLU A 115 5.62 -20.09 -3.79
C GLU A 115 4.68 -19.33 -2.84
N TYR A 116 4.85 -17.99 -2.73
CA TYR A 116 3.94 -17.17 -1.94
C TYR A 116 2.52 -17.16 -2.47
N ARG A 117 2.35 -17.08 -3.80
CA ARG A 117 1.04 -17.12 -4.46
C ARG A 117 0.37 -18.49 -4.31
N ASP A 118 1.12 -19.55 -4.47
CA ASP A 118 0.60 -20.91 -4.33
C ASP A 118 0.13 -21.17 -2.89
N ALA A 119 0.85 -20.68 -1.89
CA ALA A 119 0.47 -20.79 -0.49
C ALA A 119 -0.77 -19.95 -0.12
N ALA A 120 -0.88 -18.73 -0.62
CA ALA A 120 -2.00 -17.84 -0.33
C ALA A 120 -3.24 -18.12 -1.18
N GLY A 121 -3.06 -18.73 -2.34
CA GLY A 121 -4.13 -19.06 -3.29
C GLY A 121 -4.79 -17.81 -3.88
N ILE A 122 -6.09 -17.92 -4.15
CA ILE A 122 -6.89 -16.86 -4.79
C ILE A 122 -7.18 -15.67 -3.86
N ASN A 123 -6.90 -15.79 -2.58
CA ASN A 123 -7.21 -14.77 -1.58
C ASN A 123 -6.10 -13.72 -1.41
N GLU A 124 -4.98 -13.86 -2.10
CA GLU A 124 -3.88 -12.90 -2.04
C GLU A 124 -4.30 -11.54 -2.61
N GLY A 125 -4.25 -10.51 -1.78
CA GLY A 125 -4.62 -9.15 -2.19
C GLY A 125 -6.11 -8.89 -2.34
N MET A 126 -6.99 -9.80 -1.91
CA MET A 126 -8.44 -9.60 -1.98
C MET A 126 -9.00 -8.83 -0.79
N ASP A 127 -8.25 -8.79 0.31
CA ASP A 127 -8.58 -8.05 1.54
C ASP A 127 -7.56 -6.94 1.79
N GLY A 128 -7.77 -6.20 2.89
CA GLY A 128 -6.87 -5.12 3.33
C GLY A 128 -7.40 -3.73 3.00
N THR A 129 -6.55 -2.73 3.19
CA THR A 129 -6.94 -1.33 2.98
C THR A 129 -7.04 -1.00 1.50
N SER A 130 -8.10 -0.26 1.14
CA SER A 130 -8.32 0.19 -0.22
C SER A 130 -7.47 1.42 -0.56
N THR A 131 -7.25 1.66 -1.87
CA THR A 131 -6.62 2.90 -2.35
C THR A 131 -7.42 4.15 -1.92
N ARG A 132 -8.75 4.05 -1.76
CA ARG A 132 -9.59 5.15 -1.25
C ARG A 132 -9.30 5.46 0.21
N PHE A 133 -9.12 4.43 1.04
CA PHE A 133 -8.70 4.60 2.42
C PHE A 133 -7.34 5.32 2.48
N ALA A 134 -6.37 4.84 1.72
CA ALA A 134 -5.04 5.44 1.67
C ALA A 134 -5.07 6.91 1.21
N TYR A 135 -5.88 7.25 0.19
CA TYR A 135 -6.04 8.63 -0.26
C TYR A 135 -6.67 9.53 0.80
N LYS A 136 -7.67 9.03 1.54
CA LYS A 136 -8.29 9.75 2.67
C LYS A 136 -7.26 10.04 3.77
N VAL A 137 -6.48 9.02 4.16
CA VAL A 137 -5.38 9.18 5.12
C VAL A 137 -4.38 10.21 4.65
N LEU A 138 -3.96 10.15 3.39
CA LEU A 138 -3.00 11.10 2.82
C LEU A 138 -3.53 12.52 2.81
N SER A 139 -4.79 12.72 2.41
CA SER A 139 -5.45 14.02 2.46
C SER A 139 -5.53 14.59 3.88
N GLU A 140 -5.86 13.76 4.87
CA GLU A 140 -5.87 14.17 6.27
C GLU A 140 -4.46 14.48 6.80
N THR A 141 -3.44 13.75 6.33
CA THR A 141 -2.05 14.02 6.69
C THR A 141 -1.59 15.39 6.18
N PHE A 142 -1.90 15.74 4.92
CA PHE A 142 -1.59 17.06 4.36
C PHE A 142 -2.27 18.22 5.10
N ASN A 143 -3.45 17.98 5.66
CA ASN A 143 -4.24 18.96 6.38
C ASN A 143 -4.17 18.78 7.91
N PHE A 144 -3.14 18.07 8.41
CA PHE A 144 -3.01 17.81 9.84
C PHE A 144 -2.74 19.09 10.63
N ASP A 145 -1.82 19.93 10.14
CA ASP A 145 -1.59 21.25 10.69
C ASP A 145 -2.53 22.28 10.03
N THR A 146 -3.18 23.10 10.83
CA THR A 146 -4.09 24.15 10.35
C THR A 146 -3.35 25.37 9.79
N THR A 147 -2.04 25.46 10.01
CA THR A 147 -1.19 26.59 9.61
C THR A 147 -0.39 26.33 8.36
N GLU A 148 -0.10 25.07 8.07
CA GLU A 148 0.71 24.65 6.91
C GLU A 148 0.18 23.37 6.28
N VAL A 149 -0.03 23.41 4.97
CA VAL A 149 -0.42 22.22 4.19
C VAL A 149 0.84 21.46 3.80
N ALA A 150 1.17 20.43 4.57
CA ALA A 150 2.35 19.59 4.35
C ALA A 150 2.10 18.17 4.86
N ALA A 151 2.80 17.20 4.30
CA ALA A 151 2.74 15.81 4.76
C ALA A 151 4.12 15.28 5.15
N ASP A 152 4.19 14.55 6.23
CA ASP A 152 5.38 13.86 6.70
C ASP A 152 5.04 12.49 7.32
N PRO A 153 6.03 11.59 7.47
CA PRO A 153 5.80 10.25 7.98
C PRO A 153 5.31 10.17 9.42
N VAL A 154 5.64 11.16 10.27
CA VAL A 154 5.22 11.15 11.68
C VAL A 154 3.74 11.47 11.78
N HIS A 155 3.28 12.53 11.14
CA HIS A 155 1.86 12.85 11.04
C HIS A 155 1.09 11.75 10.30
N LEU A 156 1.68 11.14 9.26
CA LEU A 156 1.07 10.01 8.56
C LEU A 156 0.78 8.84 9.50
N MET A 157 1.74 8.41 10.33
CA MET A 157 1.55 7.33 11.29
C MET A 157 0.43 7.65 12.28
N TYR A 158 0.40 8.86 12.80
CA TYR A 158 -0.67 9.31 13.70
C TYR A 158 -2.05 9.28 13.02
N VAL A 159 -2.15 9.82 11.80
CA VAL A 159 -3.42 9.83 11.04
C VAL A 159 -3.86 8.41 10.68
N LEU A 160 -2.90 7.51 10.36
CA LEU A 160 -3.20 6.08 10.13
C LEU A 160 -3.85 5.45 11.36
N GLU A 161 -3.27 5.60 12.56
CA GLU A 161 -3.84 5.06 13.80
C GLU A 161 -5.25 5.59 14.05
N GLN A 162 -5.48 6.90 13.86
CA GLN A 162 -6.80 7.49 14.03
C GLN A 162 -7.80 6.99 12.99
N SER A 163 -7.36 6.80 11.74
CA SER A 163 -8.21 6.32 10.66
C SER A 163 -8.59 4.86 10.84
N ILE A 164 -7.68 4.01 11.30
CA ILE A 164 -7.95 2.59 11.62
C ILE A 164 -9.05 2.50 12.68
N ARG A 165 -8.97 3.27 13.75
CA ARG A 165 -10.01 3.31 14.81
C ARG A 165 -11.36 3.76 14.28
N ARG A 166 -11.40 4.74 13.36
CA ARG A 166 -12.65 5.25 12.77
C ARG A 166 -13.35 4.28 11.83
N GLU A 167 -12.60 3.42 11.16
CA GLU A 167 -13.16 2.41 10.24
C GLU A 167 -13.82 1.24 10.98
N GLN A 168 -13.67 1.15 12.32
CA GLN A 168 -14.30 0.12 13.16
C GLN A 168 -14.03 -1.31 12.67
N TYR A 169 -12.78 -1.59 12.33
CA TYR A 169 -12.35 -2.95 12.01
C TYR A 169 -12.59 -3.91 13.20
N PRO A 170 -12.70 -5.23 12.96
CA PRO A 170 -12.62 -6.21 14.05
C PRO A 170 -11.34 -5.99 14.86
N GLU A 171 -11.42 -6.21 16.19
CA GLU A 171 -10.32 -5.96 17.14
C GLU A 171 -8.99 -6.60 16.68
N GLU A 172 -9.01 -7.84 16.24
CA GLU A 172 -7.84 -8.55 15.71
C GLU A 172 -7.22 -7.84 14.49
N THR A 173 -8.05 -7.27 13.62
CA THR A 173 -7.57 -6.54 12.45
C THR A 173 -7.01 -5.18 12.83
N GLU A 174 -7.66 -4.49 13.77
CA GLU A 174 -7.19 -3.20 14.29
C GLU A 174 -5.84 -3.36 14.98
N ASP A 175 -5.69 -4.37 15.85
CA ASP A 175 -4.45 -4.68 16.54
C ASP A 175 -3.32 -4.99 15.55
N ARG A 176 -3.57 -5.84 14.56
CA ARG A 176 -2.61 -6.18 13.51
C ARG A 176 -2.16 -4.95 12.71
N TYR A 177 -3.07 -4.06 12.36
CA TYR A 177 -2.72 -2.84 11.61
C TYR A 177 -1.92 -1.85 12.45
N ASN A 178 -2.25 -1.73 13.74
CA ASN A 178 -1.48 -0.92 14.68
C ASN A 178 -0.08 -1.51 14.93
N GLU A 179 0.05 -2.84 14.95
CA GLU A 179 1.33 -3.53 15.03
C GLU A 179 2.21 -3.21 13.82
N PHE A 180 1.67 -3.23 12.60
CA PHE A 180 2.43 -2.81 11.41
C PHE A 180 2.99 -1.39 11.53
N ILE A 181 2.23 -0.45 12.09
CA ILE A 181 2.71 0.92 12.28
C ILE A 181 3.87 0.94 13.27
N LYS A 182 3.73 0.28 14.42
CA LYS A 182 4.68 0.35 15.53
C LYS A 182 5.93 -0.48 15.33
N GLU A 183 5.77 -1.71 14.84
CA GLU A 183 6.86 -2.69 14.79
C GLU A 183 7.57 -2.69 13.43
N GLU A 184 6.89 -2.23 12.35
CA GLU A 184 7.46 -2.28 11.02
C GLU A 184 7.75 -0.90 10.44
N LEU A 185 6.78 0.02 10.45
CA LEU A 185 6.96 1.32 9.79
C LEU A 185 7.79 2.29 10.62
N ALA A 186 7.52 2.44 11.90
CA ALA A 186 8.21 3.39 12.76
C ALA A 186 9.72 3.10 12.88
N PRO A 187 10.17 1.86 13.11
CA PRO A 187 11.60 1.54 13.16
C PRO A 187 12.31 1.78 11.82
N ARG A 188 11.65 1.47 10.69
CA ARG A 188 12.22 1.71 9.36
C ARG A 188 12.37 3.19 9.05
N TYR A 189 11.41 4.00 9.47
CA TYR A 189 11.53 5.44 9.33
C TYR A 189 12.63 6.01 10.22
N ALA A 190 12.78 5.52 11.45
CA ALA A 190 13.87 5.90 12.34
C ALA A 190 15.25 5.55 11.73
N GLU A 191 15.40 4.37 11.12
CA GLU A 191 16.60 3.99 10.39
C GLU A 191 16.86 4.89 9.18
N PHE A 192 15.82 5.18 8.38
CA PHE A 192 15.91 6.10 7.25
C PHE A 192 16.41 7.47 7.68
N ILE A 193 15.81 8.08 8.72
CA ILE A 193 16.23 9.38 9.26
C ILE A 193 17.67 9.31 9.78
N GLY A 194 18.03 8.24 10.50
CA GLY A 194 19.40 8.04 10.97
C GLY A 194 20.41 8.05 9.84
N ASN A 195 20.12 7.37 8.74
CA ASN A 195 20.96 7.33 7.55
C ASN A 195 21.04 8.70 6.85
N GLU A 196 19.94 9.43 6.72
CA GLU A 196 19.93 10.77 6.11
C GLU A 196 20.70 11.79 6.96
N VAL A 197 20.57 11.75 8.29
CA VAL A 197 21.35 12.57 9.21
C VAL A 197 22.85 12.25 9.09
N GLN A 198 23.22 10.98 9.01
CA GLN A 198 24.61 10.57 8.83
C GLN A 198 25.18 11.06 7.50
N LYS A 199 24.43 10.94 6.40
CA LYS A 199 24.85 11.46 5.09
C LYS A 199 25.08 12.96 5.14
N ALA A 200 24.12 13.72 5.65
CA ALA A 200 24.21 15.19 5.76
C ALA A 200 25.41 15.61 6.62
N TYR A 201 25.69 14.88 7.70
CA TYR A 201 26.87 15.12 8.53
C TYR A 201 28.18 14.88 7.77
N LEU A 202 28.29 13.79 7.02
CA LEU A 202 29.46 13.45 6.23
C LEU A 202 29.70 14.46 5.10
N GLU A 203 28.65 14.89 4.40
CA GLU A 203 28.71 15.93 3.37
C GLU A 203 29.20 17.24 3.95
N SER A 204 28.60 17.71 5.06
CA SER A 204 29.01 18.93 5.75
C SER A 204 30.47 18.88 6.25
N TYR A 205 30.91 17.72 6.73
CA TYR A 205 32.28 17.53 7.18
C TYR A 205 33.30 17.57 6.03
N HIS A 206 32.92 17.02 4.87
CA HIS A 206 33.72 17.06 3.65
C HIS A 206 33.89 18.49 3.13
N ASP A 207 32.81 19.26 3.06
CA ASP A 207 32.82 20.65 2.65
C ASP A 207 33.65 21.54 3.61
N PHE A 208 33.54 21.30 4.93
CA PHE A 208 34.36 21.98 5.93
C PHE A 208 35.85 21.65 5.79
N GLY A 209 36.18 20.37 5.51
CA GLY A 209 37.57 19.93 5.27
C GLY A 209 38.16 20.57 4.04
N GLN A 210 37.42 20.70 2.94
CA GLN A 210 37.86 21.32 1.71
C GLN A 210 38.14 22.83 1.88
N ASN A 211 37.25 23.54 2.59
CA ASN A 211 37.41 24.97 2.90
C ASN A 211 38.59 25.28 3.86
N LEU A 212 39.17 24.26 4.52
CA LEU A 212 40.35 24.42 5.37
C LEU A 212 41.67 24.30 4.58
N PHE A 213 41.62 23.76 3.37
CA PHE A 213 42.80 23.55 2.51
C PHE A 213 42.89 24.53 1.34
N ASP A 214 41.85 25.33 1.08
CA ASP A 214 41.83 26.47 0.16
C ASP A 214 42.17 27.77 0.90
#